data_19e5a97e32588568cc19d3226aaa2840
#
_entry.id   19e5a97e32588568cc19d3226aaa2840
#
_cell.length_a   1.000
_cell.length_b   1.000
_cell.length_c   1.000
_cell.angle_alpha   90.00
_cell.angle_beta   90.00
_cell.angle_gamma   90.00
#
_symmetry.space_group_name_H-M   'P 1'
#
loop_
_entity.id
_entity.type
_entity.pdbx_description
1 polymer ?
#
loop_
_entity_poly.entity_id
_entity_poly.type
_entity_poly.pdbx_seq_one_letter_code
_entity_poly.pdbx_strand_id
1 'polypeptide(L)'
;MRAENIQHQKNNCGKAWVAYMEKKVTIVIPNYNGKRFLDDCLSSLERQTSKDFETLVIDNASQDDSVSYIREHYPWVKIAVMRHNLGFSGGVNVGIGMCTTPYVLLLNNDTRSFPKMVEELIKTMESADDIFSVSCKMIQFHDHEKMDDAGDLYTCLGWAFQRGVGQPVGDYREPAEVFSACAGAAMYRRELFAKVGLFDELHFAYLEDLDLGYRAKIQGYRNVYCPTAKVYHVGSGTSGSKYNSFKVKLSARNSVYVNYKNMPLPQLILNAPALAAGYFVKWCFFMKIGFGKDYVDGLKEGISTRKKCKKVFFRGRDIRNYWQIQKELWENTITYIIELAKRKL
;
A
#
# COMPACT_ATOMS: atom_id res chain seq x y z
N MET A 1 7.10 -54.01 -30.59
CA MET A 1 7.80 -52.77 -31.03
C MET A 1 6.91 -51.60 -31.40
N ARG A 2 5.59 -51.67 -31.70
CA ARG A 2 4.74 -50.49 -31.96
C ARG A 2 3.98 -49.96 -30.71
N ALA A 3 3.79 -50.72 -29.67
CA ALA A 3 3.08 -50.31 -28.45
C ALA A 3 3.96 -49.51 -27.47
N GLU A 4 5.25 -49.79 -27.40
CA GLU A 4 6.19 -49.13 -26.49
C GLU A 4 6.53 -47.69 -26.92
N ASN A 5 6.53 -47.40 -28.21
CA ASN A 5 6.79 -46.06 -28.73
C ASN A 5 5.61 -45.07 -28.46
N ILE A 6 4.39 -45.55 -28.34
CA ILE A 6 3.22 -44.70 -28.05
C ILE A 6 3.18 -44.33 -26.55
N GLN A 7 3.65 -45.20 -25.66
CA GLN A 7 3.71 -44.94 -24.24
C GLN A 7 4.82 -43.93 -23.90
N HIS A 8 5.96 -43.95 -24.60
CA HIS A 8 7.05 -42.99 -24.42
C HIS A 8 6.70 -41.58 -24.96
N GLN A 9 5.93 -41.49 -26.04
CA GLN A 9 5.47 -40.17 -26.54
C GLN A 9 4.39 -39.55 -25.66
N LYS A 10 3.50 -40.33 -25.00
CA LYS A 10 2.51 -39.83 -24.06
C LYS A 10 3.17 -39.34 -22.75
N ASN A 11 4.22 -40.01 -22.29
CA ASN A 11 4.95 -39.58 -21.07
C ASN A 11 5.81 -38.34 -21.27
N ASN A 12 6.32 -38.08 -22.48
CA ASN A 12 7.04 -36.85 -22.79
C ASN A 12 6.11 -35.65 -23.05
N CYS A 13 4.92 -35.89 -23.61
CA CYS A 13 3.91 -34.84 -23.79
C CYS A 13 3.34 -34.39 -22.42
N GLY A 14 3.12 -35.32 -21.49
CA GLY A 14 2.66 -35.01 -20.11
C GLY A 14 3.69 -34.25 -19.27
N LYS A 15 4.99 -34.46 -19.51
CA LYS A 15 6.05 -33.70 -18.80
C LYS A 15 6.29 -32.30 -19.37
N ALA A 16 5.99 -32.05 -20.65
CA ALA A 16 6.09 -30.72 -21.24
C ALA A 16 4.93 -29.77 -20.84
N TRP A 17 3.78 -30.31 -20.36
CA TRP A 17 2.66 -29.52 -19.86
C TRP A 17 2.80 -29.12 -18.38
N VAL A 18 3.75 -29.69 -17.62
CA VAL A 18 3.94 -29.44 -16.18
C VAL A 18 4.88 -28.26 -15.90
N ALA A 19 5.48 -27.64 -16.90
CA ALA A 19 6.45 -26.56 -16.74
C ALA A 19 5.96 -25.17 -17.19
N TYR A 20 4.65 -24.94 -17.26
CA TYR A 20 4.14 -23.57 -17.14
C TYR A 20 4.12 -23.29 -15.62
N MET A 21 5.25 -22.89 -15.08
CA MET A 21 5.32 -22.44 -13.68
C MET A 21 4.35 -21.27 -13.54
N GLU A 22 3.23 -21.51 -12.88
CA GLU A 22 2.27 -20.46 -12.57
C GLU A 22 3.02 -19.36 -11.82
N LYS A 23 3.00 -18.15 -12.37
CA LYS A 23 3.63 -17.00 -11.70
C LYS A 23 3.04 -16.84 -10.30
N LYS A 24 3.90 -16.59 -9.31
CA LYS A 24 3.46 -16.36 -7.93
C LYS A 24 2.90 -14.97 -7.68
N VAL A 25 3.35 -13.98 -8.44
CA VAL A 25 3.08 -12.56 -8.18
C VAL A 25 2.58 -11.86 -9.44
N THR A 26 1.52 -11.07 -9.31
CA THR A 26 1.20 -10.01 -10.26
C THR A 26 1.63 -8.67 -9.67
N ILE A 27 2.56 -7.97 -10.32
CA ILE A 27 2.96 -6.61 -9.98
C ILE A 27 1.96 -5.68 -10.66
N VAL A 28 1.18 -4.95 -9.87
CA VAL A 28 0.20 -3.97 -10.32
C VAL A 28 0.77 -2.57 -10.13
N ILE A 29 0.93 -1.83 -11.22
CA ILE A 29 1.50 -0.49 -11.25
C ILE A 29 0.41 0.49 -11.68
N PRO A 30 -0.18 1.28 -10.76
CA PRO A 30 -1.06 2.38 -11.15
C PRO A 30 -0.24 3.49 -11.81
N ASN A 31 -0.71 3.97 -12.97
CA ASN A 31 -0.06 5.05 -13.70
C ASN A 31 -1.06 6.15 -14.04
N TYR A 32 -0.68 7.41 -13.81
CA TYR A 32 -1.41 8.59 -14.26
C TYR A 32 -0.43 9.71 -14.60
N ASN A 33 -0.26 10.02 -15.88
CA ASN A 33 0.69 11.01 -16.40
C ASN A 33 2.11 10.81 -15.84
N GLY A 34 2.55 9.54 -15.82
CA GLY A 34 3.79 9.14 -15.14
C GLY A 34 4.93 8.74 -16.06
N LYS A 35 4.88 9.02 -17.38
CA LYS A 35 5.89 8.64 -18.37
C LYS A 35 7.33 8.80 -17.88
N ARG A 36 7.63 9.92 -17.24
CA ARG A 36 8.97 10.28 -16.77
C ARG A 36 9.58 9.31 -15.74
N PHE A 37 8.76 8.47 -15.11
CA PHE A 37 9.20 7.52 -14.09
C PHE A 37 9.24 6.08 -14.59
N LEU A 38 8.54 5.78 -15.72
CA LEU A 38 8.32 4.41 -16.17
C LEU A 38 9.61 3.67 -16.49
N ASP A 39 10.62 4.35 -17.04
CA ASP A 39 11.88 3.73 -17.39
C ASP A 39 12.63 3.18 -16.17
N ASP A 40 12.82 4.01 -15.14
CA ASP A 40 13.43 3.60 -13.87
C ASP A 40 12.65 2.44 -13.22
N CYS A 41 11.33 2.52 -13.21
CA CYS A 41 10.46 1.51 -12.61
C CYS A 41 10.56 0.18 -13.37
N LEU A 42 10.23 0.18 -14.66
CA LEU A 42 10.09 -1.04 -15.45
C LEU A 42 11.44 -1.72 -15.72
N SER A 43 12.50 -0.95 -16.04
CA SER A 43 13.83 -1.53 -16.22
C SER A 43 14.38 -2.16 -14.92
N SER A 44 13.98 -1.64 -13.75
CA SER A 44 14.36 -2.25 -12.46
C SER A 44 13.68 -3.61 -12.23
N LEU A 45 12.49 -3.83 -12.80
CA LEU A 45 11.81 -5.13 -12.76
C LEU A 45 12.46 -6.16 -13.67
N GLU A 46 13.01 -5.75 -14.80
CA GLU A 46 13.79 -6.65 -15.65
C GLU A 46 15.01 -7.23 -14.94
N ARG A 47 15.59 -6.49 -14.00
CA ARG A 47 16.77 -6.89 -13.21
C ARG A 47 16.43 -7.71 -11.96
N GLN A 48 15.16 -8.08 -11.70
CA GLN A 48 14.81 -8.94 -10.57
C GLN A 48 15.46 -10.33 -10.70
N THR A 49 15.94 -10.85 -9.57
CA THR A 49 16.51 -12.23 -9.48
C THR A 49 15.41 -13.28 -9.64
N SER A 50 14.29 -13.12 -8.96
CA SER A 50 13.10 -13.94 -9.22
C SER A 50 12.41 -13.49 -10.47
N LYS A 51 11.99 -14.46 -11.31
CA LYS A 51 11.14 -14.23 -12.48
C LYS A 51 9.71 -14.76 -12.28
N ASP A 52 9.34 -15.12 -11.06
CA ASP A 52 8.04 -15.67 -10.71
C ASP A 52 6.96 -14.59 -10.61
N PHE A 53 6.99 -13.61 -11.52
CA PHE A 53 6.00 -12.55 -11.58
C PHE A 53 5.60 -12.20 -13.02
N GLU A 54 4.45 -11.57 -13.13
CA GLU A 54 4.00 -10.82 -14.30
C GLU A 54 3.75 -9.37 -13.91
N THR A 55 3.80 -8.45 -14.87
CA THR A 55 3.60 -7.02 -14.62
C THR A 55 2.38 -6.52 -15.37
N LEU A 56 1.51 -5.80 -14.66
CA LEU A 56 0.29 -5.18 -15.15
C LEU A 56 0.29 -3.70 -14.79
N VAL A 57 0.36 -2.83 -15.78
CA VAL A 57 0.17 -1.40 -15.61
C VAL A 57 -1.31 -1.06 -15.77
N ILE A 58 -1.87 -0.38 -14.78
CA ILE A 58 -3.21 0.22 -14.86
C ILE A 58 -3.06 1.69 -15.19
N ASP A 59 -3.23 2.02 -16.45
CA ASP A 59 -3.20 3.41 -16.89
C ASP A 59 -4.54 4.10 -16.59
N ASN A 60 -4.51 5.03 -15.69
CA ASN A 60 -5.66 5.74 -15.13
C ASN A 60 -6.12 6.91 -16.00
N ALA A 61 -6.22 6.69 -17.31
CA ALA A 61 -6.54 7.71 -18.34
C ALA A 61 -5.47 8.80 -18.44
N SER A 62 -4.20 8.41 -18.57
CA SER A 62 -3.09 9.33 -18.82
C SER A 62 -3.30 10.10 -20.13
N GLN A 63 -2.86 11.34 -20.13
CA GLN A 63 -2.87 12.24 -21.30
C GLN A 63 -1.47 12.47 -21.87
N ASP A 64 -0.45 11.90 -21.22
CA ASP A 64 0.93 11.87 -21.71
C ASP A 64 1.19 10.59 -22.54
N ASP A 65 2.40 10.44 -23.07
CA ASP A 65 2.77 9.28 -23.89
C ASP A 65 3.06 8.00 -23.09
N SER A 66 2.57 7.86 -21.84
CA SER A 66 2.84 6.68 -20.99
C SER A 66 2.50 5.37 -21.69
N VAL A 67 1.31 5.27 -22.28
CA VAL A 67 0.81 4.02 -22.88
C VAL A 67 1.60 3.62 -24.13
N SER A 68 1.87 4.58 -25.03
CA SER A 68 2.68 4.33 -26.23
C SER A 68 4.10 3.97 -25.86
N TYR A 69 4.70 4.67 -24.90
CA TYR A 69 6.03 4.41 -24.39
C TYR A 69 6.19 2.97 -23.85
N ILE A 70 5.25 2.51 -23.02
CA ILE A 70 5.29 1.15 -22.48
C ILE A 70 5.18 0.12 -23.62
N ARG A 71 4.25 0.31 -24.56
CA ARG A 71 4.06 -0.63 -25.68
C ARG A 71 5.29 -0.76 -26.56
N GLU A 72 6.01 0.32 -26.77
CA GLU A 72 7.20 0.38 -27.62
C GLU A 72 8.43 -0.21 -26.91
N HIS A 73 8.68 0.17 -25.64
CA HIS A 73 9.92 -0.14 -24.94
C HIS A 73 9.82 -1.35 -24.01
N TYR A 74 8.61 -1.69 -23.52
CA TYR A 74 8.36 -2.75 -22.55
C TYR A 74 7.24 -3.71 -22.99
N PRO A 75 7.37 -4.39 -24.15
CA PRO A 75 6.30 -5.23 -24.73
C PRO A 75 5.89 -6.43 -23.87
N TRP A 76 6.68 -6.78 -22.85
CA TRP A 76 6.38 -7.82 -21.87
C TRP A 76 5.40 -7.36 -20.77
N VAL A 77 5.11 -6.06 -20.67
CA VAL A 77 4.20 -5.47 -19.69
C VAL A 77 2.77 -5.51 -20.22
N LYS A 78 1.86 -6.06 -19.44
CA LYS A 78 0.41 -5.97 -19.73
C LYS A 78 -0.08 -4.57 -19.35
N ILE A 79 -0.98 -4.00 -20.15
CA ILE A 79 -1.54 -2.66 -19.91
C ILE A 79 -3.06 -2.73 -19.97
N ALA A 80 -3.71 -2.21 -18.94
CA ALA A 80 -5.15 -1.92 -18.94
C ALA A 80 -5.36 -0.40 -18.89
N VAL A 81 -6.02 0.16 -19.89
CA VAL A 81 -6.26 1.62 -20.01
C VAL A 81 -7.67 1.94 -19.56
N MET A 82 -7.80 2.81 -18.56
CA MET A 82 -9.09 3.24 -18.02
C MET A 82 -9.67 4.38 -18.85
N ARG A 83 -11.00 4.52 -18.83
CA ARG A 83 -11.71 5.61 -19.54
C ARG A 83 -11.61 6.96 -18.84
N HIS A 84 -11.40 6.95 -17.52
CA HIS A 84 -11.24 8.13 -16.67
C HIS A 84 -10.39 7.77 -15.44
N ASN A 85 -9.86 8.78 -14.77
CA ASN A 85 -9.05 8.59 -13.57
C ASN A 85 -9.93 8.13 -12.39
N LEU A 86 -9.71 6.87 -11.95
CA LEU A 86 -10.40 6.22 -10.84
C LEU A 86 -9.75 6.53 -9.46
N GLY A 87 -8.70 7.35 -9.44
CA GLY A 87 -7.85 7.50 -8.27
C GLY A 87 -6.95 6.28 -8.04
N PHE A 88 -6.17 6.33 -6.97
CA PHE A 88 -5.30 5.22 -6.60
C PHE A 88 -6.13 3.97 -6.25
N SER A 89 -7.11 4.12 -5.34
CA SER A 89 -7.94 3.01 -4.85
C SER A 89 -8.67 2.28 -5.98
N GLY A 90 -9.32 3.01 -6.89
CA GLY A 90 -10.03 2.40 -8.01
C GLY A 90 -9.08 1.73 -9.01
N GLY A 91 -7.97 2.40 -9.34
CA GLY A 91 -6.96 1.83 -10.26
C GLY A 91 -6.37 0.53 -9.76
N VAL A 92 -5.93 0.48 -8.50
CA VAL A 92 -5.37 -0.76 -7.92
C VAL A 92 -6.42 -1.86 -7.77
N ASN A 93 -7.68 -1.52 -7.49
CA ASN A 93 -8.77 -2.49 -7.42
C ASN A 93 -9.01 -3.17 -8.77
N VAL A 94 -8.98 -2.41 -9.88
CA VAL A 94 -9.04 -3.00 -11.23
C VAL A 94 -7.88 -3.99 -11.43
N GLY A 95 -6.66 -3.59 -11.07
CA GLY A 95 -5.50 -4.46 -11.15
C GLY A 95 -5.64 -5.74 -10.32
N ILE A 96 -6.07 -5.62 -9.04
CA ILE A 96 -6.30 -6.77 -8.16
C ILE A 96 -7.36 -7.71 -8.75
N GLY A 97 -8.44 -7.15 -9.33
CA GLY A 97 -9.49 -7.93 -9.98
C GLY A 97 -9.03 -8.71 -11.22
N MET A 98 -7.98 -8.24 -11.90
CA MET A 98 -7.39 -8.91 -13.06
C MET A 98 -6.34 -9.97 -12.68
N CYS A 99 -5.88 -9.99 -11.42
CA CYS A 99 -4.85 -10.91 -10.96
C CYS A 99 -5.40 -12.34 -10.78
N THR A 100 -4.62 -13.32 -11.23
CA THR A 100 -4.88 -14.75 -10.99
C THR A 100 -3.86 -15.39 -10.05
N THR A 101 -2.73 -14.74 -9.86
CA THR A 101 -1.61 -15.19 -9.03
C THR A 101 -1.95 -15.19 -7.52
N PRO A 102 -1.27 -16.01 -6.68
CA PRO A 102 -1.48 -16.03 -5.24
C PRO A 102 -1.23 -14.68 -4.55
N TYR A 103 -0.27 -13.92 -5.06
CA TYR A 103 0.14 -12.65 -4.46
C TYR A 103 -0.01 -11.49 -5.45
N VAL A 104 -0.36 -10.32 -4.92
CA VAL A 104 -0.42 -9.05 -5.64
C VAL A 104 0.60 -8.11 -5.02
N LEU A 105 1.56 -7.63 -5.81
CA LEU A 105 2.48 -6.57 -5.41
C LEU A 105 1.99 -5.24 -6.01
N LEU A 106 1.53 -4.33 -5.17
CA LEU A 106 1.30 -2.95 -5.59
C LEU A 106 2.63 -2.21 -5.59
N LEU A 107 2.92 -1.54 -6.68
CA LEU A 107 4.17 -0.81 -6.87
C LEU A 107 3.91 0.52 -7.58
N ASN A 108 4.25 1.63 -6.95
CA ASN A 108 4.14 2.93 -7.60
C ASN A 108 5.09 3.03 -8.80
N ASN A 109 4.66 3.74 -9.84
CA ASN A 109 5.46 3.98 -11.04
C ASN A 109 6.71 4.84 -10.79
N ASP A 110 6.75 5.62 -9.69
CA ASP A 110 7.88 6.45 -9.27
C ASP A 110 8.85 5.74 -8.30
N THR A 111 8.95 4.40 -8.44
CA THR A 111 9.88 3.56 -7.68
C THR A 111 10.97 2.96 -8.57
N ARG A 112 12.12 2.63 -7.96
CA ARG A 112 13.18 1.81 -8.55
C ARG A 112 13.52 0.67 -7.61
N SER A 113 13.24 -0.55 -8.05
CA SER A 113 13.36 -1.76 -7.23
C SER A 113 14.79 -2.31 -7.18
N PHE A 114 15.20 -2.81 -6.02
CA PHE A 114 16.44 -3.59 -5.90
C PHE A 114 16.25 -5.01 -6.44
N PRO A 115 17.33 -5.68 -6.93
CA PRO A 115 17.21 -6.95 -7.65
C PRO A 115 16.54 -8.10 -6.89
N LYS A 116 16.59 -8.13 -5.57
CA LYS A 116 16.01 -9.19 -4.74
C LYS A 116 14.64 -8.84 -4.15
N MET A 117 14.03 -7.72 -4.53
CA MET A 117 12.79 -7.23 -3.92
C MET A 117 11.66 -8.28 -3.98
N VAL A 118 11.39 -8.83 -5.17
CA VAL A 118 10.29 -9.81 -5.33
C VAL A 118 10.58 -11.10 -4.56
N GLU A 119 11.80 -11.61 -4.61
CA GLU A 119 12.23 -12.81 -3.89
C GLU A 119 12.03 -12.67 -2.38
N GLU A 120 12.50 -11.56 -1.80
CA GLU A 120 12.40 -11.29 -0.36
C GLU A 120 10.95 -11.08 0.11
N LEU A 121 10.12 -10.45 -0.73
CA LEU A 121 8.70 -10.31 -0.44
C LEU A 121 7.98 -11.66 -0.42
N ILE A 122 8.23 -12.53 -1.42
CA ILE A 122 7.65 -13.88 -1.46
C ILE A 122 8.08 -14.65 -0.21
N LYS A 123 9.37 -14.68 0.10
CA LYS A 123 9.92 -15.37 1.27
C LYS A 123 9.27 -14.90 2.57
N THR A 124 9.09 -13.59 2.73
CA THR A 124 8.45 -13.02 3.92
C THR A 124 6.97 -13.37 3.96
N MET A 125 6.25 -13.29 2.84
CA MET A 125 4.83 -13.63 2.76
C MET A 125 4.57 -15.12 3.05
N GLU A 126 5.47 -16.00 2.63
CA GLU A 126 5.35 -17.45 2.84
C GLU A 126 5.81 -17.90 4.25
N SER A 127 6.36 -17.01 5.06
CA SER A 127 6.82 -17.33 6.42
C SER A 127 5.68 -17.61 7.41
N ALA A 128 4.44 -17.12 7.13
CA ALA A 128 3.26 -17.38 7.92
C ALA A 128 1.97 -17.12 7.14
N ASP A 129 0.93 -17.92 7.39
CA ASP A 129 -0.35 -17.84 6.66
C ASP A 129 -1.24 -16.67 7.11
N ASP A 130 -0.98 -16.11 8.29
CA ASP A 130 -1.70 -14.98 8.85
C ASP A 130 -1.18 -13.61 8.36
N ILE A 131 -0.12 -13.57 7.55
CA ILE A 131 0.37 -12.36 6.93
C ILE A 131 -0.54 -11.96 5.78
N PHE A 132 -1.20 -10.79 5.92
CA PHE A 132 -2.01 -10.18 4.87
C PHE A 132 -1.16 -9.35 3.92
N SER A 133 -0.28 -8.50 4.46
CA SER A 133 0.55 -7.61 3.64
C SER A 133 1.99 -7.53 4.12
N VAL A 134 2.91 -7.33 3.17
CA VAL A 134 4.35 -7.14 3.41
C VAL A 134 4.77 -5.82 2.77
N SER A 135 5.23 -4.86 3.59
CA SER A 135 5.76 -3.57 3.13
C SER A 135 7.23 -3.68 2.79
N CYS A 136 7.64 -3.07 1.69
CA CYS A 136 9.05 -2.90 1.34
C CYS A 136 9.74 -1.88 2.26
N LYS A 137 11.08 -1.97 2.32
CA LYS A 137 11.95 -0.89 2.77
C LYS A 137 12.01 0.16 1.67
N MET A 138 11.31 1.27 1.87
CA MET A 138 11.33 2.38 0.93
C MET A 138 12.41 3.39 1.36
N ILE A 139 13.30 3.72 0.43
CA ILE A 139 14.43 4.63 0.61
C ILE A 139 14.17 5.85 -0.26
N GLN A 140 14.47 7.05 0.24
CA GLN A 140 14.28 8.27 -0.55
C GLN A 140 15.14 8.23 -1.82
N PHE A 141 14.54 8.54 -2.96
CA PHE A 141 15.21 8.51 -4.27
C PHE A 141 16.32 9.57 -4.38
N HIS A 142 16.13 10.70 -3.75
CA HIS A 142 17.08 11.83 -3.81
C HIS A 142 18.07 11.88 -2.63
N ASP A 143 17.87 11.04 -1.60
CA ASP A 143 18.76 10.92 -0.45
C ASP A 143 18.79 9.46 0.02
N HIS A 144 19.72 8.70 -0.53
CA HIS A 144 19.82 7.25 -0.31
C HIS A 144 20.20 6.86 1.13
N GLU A 145 20.61 7.83 1.95
CA GLU A 145 20.90 7.61 3.36
C GLU A 145 19.66 7.71 4.25
N LYS A 146 18.53 8.17 3.68
CA LYS A 146 17.29 8.38 4.43
C LYS A 146 16.15 7.46 4.02
N MET A 147 15.46 6.99 5.05
CA MET A 147 14.21 6.26 4.89
C MET A 147 13.11 7.16 4.31
N ASP A 148 12.32 6.60 3.41
CA ASP A 148 11.03 7.14 3.01
C ASP A 148 9.91 6.48 3.81
N ASP A 149 9.92 5.13 3.88
CA ASP A 149 8.91 4.37 4.62
C ASP A 149 9.44 3.00 5.07
N ALA A 150 9.09 2.60 6.28
CA ALA A 150 9.31 1.26 6.85
C ALA A 150 8.00 0.66 7.38
N GLY A 151 6.88 0.95 6.70
CA GLY A 151 5.52 0.62 7.09
C GLY A 151 4.83 1.76 7.85
N ASP A 152 3.52 1.86 7.70
CA ASP A 152 2.73 2.89 8.34
C ASP A 152 2.34 2.52 9.76
N LEU A 153 2.32 3.52 10.63
CA LEU A 153 1.80 3.43 11.99
C LEU A 153 0.60 4.35 12.16
N TYR A 154 -0.34 3.96 13.03
CA TYR A 154 -1.54 4.75 13.31
C TYR A 154 -1.68 5.01 14.81
N THR A 155 -2.07 6.23 15.19
CA THR A 155 -2.11 6.70 16.58
C THR A 155 -3.54 6.87 17.08
N CYS A 156 -3.72 6.93 18.41
CA CYS A 156 -5.01 7.29 19.02
C CYS A 156 -5.42 8.75 18.74
N LEU A 157 -4.48 9.59 18.26
CA LEU A 157 -4.75 10.96 17.79
C LEU A 157 -5.40 10.99 16.37
N GLY A 158 -5.60 9.83 15.74
CA GLY A 158 -6.09 9.74 14.36
C GLY A 158 -5.02 10.14 13.31
N TRP A 159 -3.75 10.00 13.64
CA TRP A 159 -2.64 10.32 12.75
C TRP A 159 -1.98 9.06 12.21
N ALA A 160 -1.95 8.93 10.90
CA ALA A 160 -1.06 8.01 10.22
C ALA A 160 0.30 8.68 10.03
N PHE A 161 1.37 7.91 10.17
CA PHE A 161 2.72 8.36 9.87
C PHE A 161 3.59 7.20 9.37
N GLN A 162 4.47 7.52 8.46
CA GLN A 162 5.46 6.62 7.90
C GLN A 162 6.54 6.38 8.94
N ARG A 163 6.71 5.10 9.33
CA ARG A 163 7.77 4.70 10.26
C ARG A 163 9.14 4.99 9.64
N GLY A 164 9.94 5.73 10.35
CA GLY A 164 11.32 6.01 9.94
C GLY A 164 11.52 7.11 8.92
N VAL A 165 10.47 7.79 8.43
CA VAL A 165 10.63 8.82 7.41
C VAL A 165 11.68 9.87 7.80
N GLY A 166 12.69 10.07 6.93
CA GLY A 166 13.80 11.00 7.15
C GLY A 166 14.87 10.53 8.13
N GLN A 167 14.75 9.32 8.72
CA GLN A 167 15.75 8.72 9.60
C GLN A 167 16.81 7.94 8.77
N PRO A 168 17.98 7.63 9.35
CA PRO A 168 19.02 6.85 8.67
C PRO A 168 18.52 5.47 8.22
N VAL A 169 18.81 5.07 6.99
CA VAL A 169 18.47 3.76 6.43
C VAL A 169 19.03 2.61 7.29
N GLY A 170 20.18 2.84 7.93
CA GLY A 170 20.84 1.86 8.77
C GLY A 170 20.09 1.43 10.03
N ASP A 171 19.12 2.22 10.50
CA ASP A 171 18.39 1.97 11.75
C ASP A 171 17.20 1.00 11.57
N TYR A 172 16.80 0.72 10.33
CA TYR A 172 15.61 -0.11 10.00
C TYR A 172 16.05 -1.42 9.33
N ARG A 173 16.79 -2.27 10.07
CA ARG A 173 17.36 -3.54 9.55
C ARG A 173 16.55 -4.77 9.94
N GLU A 174 15.70 -4.65 10.96
CA GLU A 174 14.94 -5.78 11.50
C GLU A 174 13.51 -5.80 10.97
N PRO A 175 12.94 -6.99 10.70
CA PRO A 175 11.52 -7.15 10.43
C PRO A 175 10.69 -6.58 11.59
N ALA A 176 9.50 -6.07 11.27
CA ALA A 176 8.59 -5.54 12.27
C ALA A 176 7.14 -5.76 11.86
N GLU A 177 6.25 -5.89 12.83
CA GLU A 177 4.83 -5.69 12.59
C GLU A 177 4.56 -4.19 12.47
N VAL A 178 3.66 -3.83 11.55
CA VAL A 178 3.26 -2.45 11.28
C VAL A 178 1.73 -2.36 11.26
N PHE A 179 1.21 -1.14 11.37
CA PHE A 179 -0.23 -0.98 11.37
C PHE A 179 -0.81 -1.25 9.96
N SER A 180 -0.17 -0.73 8.94
CA SER A 180 -0.47 -1.04 7.53
C SER A 180 0.81 -1.04 6.69
N ALA A 181 0.77 -1.74 5.57
CA ALA A 181 1.82 -1.65 4.56
C ALA A 181 1.50 -0.48 3.61
N CYS A 182 2.50 0.38 3.35
CA CYS A 182 2.37 1.45 2.38
C CYS A 182 2.16 0.88 0.97
N ALA A 183 1.00 1.10 0.38
CA ALA A 183 0.63 0.55 -0.92
C ALA A 183 1.47 1.06 -2.10
N GLY A 184 2.39 2.00 -1.85
CA GLY A 184 3.39 2.44 -2.82
C GLY A 184 4.41 1.36 -3.18
N ALA A 185 4.68 0.39 -2.28
CA ALA A 185 5.51 -0.80 -2.52
C ALA A 185 5.16 -1.88 -1.49
N ALA A 186 4.08 -2.62 -1.71
CA ALA A 186 3.60 -3.64 -0.78
C ALA A 186 3.00 -4.86 -1.48
N MET A 187 3.33 -6.05 -0.98
CA MET A 187 2.75 -7.32 -1.43
C MET A 187 1.58 -7.72 -0.54
N TYR A 188 0.54 -8.26 -1.14
CA TYR A 188 -0.69 -8.70 -0.47
C TYR A 188 -1.00 -10.16 -0.83
N ARG A 189 -1.51 -10.93 0.14
CA ARG A 189 -2.06 -12.26 -0.09
C ARG A 189 -3.44 -12.13 -0.73
N ARG A 190 -3.55 -12.43 -2.03
CA ARG A 190 -4.73 -12.16 -2.85
C ARG A 190 -6.02 -12.77 -2.32
N GLU A 191 -5.99 -14.02 -1.87
CA GLU A 191 -7.17 -14.70 -1.34
C GLU A 191 -7.81 -14.00 -0.14
N LEU A 192 -7.01 -13.28 0.68
CA LEU A 192 -7.50 -12.58 1.85
C LEU A 192 -8.31 -11.33 1.53
N PHE A 193 -8.21 -10.78 0.31
CA PHE A 193 -9.13 -9.71 -0.12
C PHE A 193 -10.60 -10.14 -0.09
N ALA A 194 -10.91 -11.43 -0.28
CA ALA A 194 -12.27 -11.92 -0.14
C ALA A 194 -12.84 -11.76 1.27
N LYS A 195 -11.97 -11.75 2.30
CA LYS A 195 -12.35 -11.57 3.72
C LYS A 195 -12.20 -10.12 4.16
N VAL A 196 -11.06 -9.50 3.88
CA VAL A 196 -10.72 -8.13 4.29
C VAL A 196 -11.47 -7.09 3.46
N GLY A 197 -11.79 -7.41 2.20
CA GLY A 197 -12.32 -6.51 1.19
C GLY A 197 -11.21 -5.75 0.44
N LEU A 198 -11.56 -5.14 -0.68
CA LEU A 198 -10.67 -4.34 -1.52
C LEU A 198 -10.41 -2.95 -0.92
N PHE A 199 -9.60 -2.13 -1.59
CA PHE A 199 -9.42 -0.71 -1.25
C PHE A 199 -10.75 0.03 -1.37
N ASP A 200 -11.04 0.93 -0.43
CA ASP A 200 -12.28 1.71 -0.48
C ASP A 200 -12.12 2.87 -1.47
N GLU A 201 -12.82 2.80 -2.58
CA GLU A 201 -12.72 3.79 -3.67
C GLU A 201 -13.20 5.20 -3.27
N LEU A 202 -13.97 5.32 -2.18
CA LEU A 202 -14.33 6.62 -1.63
C LEU A 202 -13.11 7.41 -1.13
N HIS A 203 -12.02 6.73 -0.79
CA HIS A 203 -10.76 7.41 -0.45
C HIS A 203 -10.17 8.13 -1.67
N PHE A 204 -10.33 7.61 -2.85
CA PHE A 204 -9.68 8.05 -4.08
C PHE A 204 -8.14 7.89 -4.02
N ALA A 205 -7.51 8.54 -3.05
CA ALA A 205 -6.08 8.40 -2.68
C ALA A 205 -5.88 8.90 -1.25
N TYR A 206 -4.81 8.44 -0.59
CA TYR A 206 -4.38 8.70 0.79
C TYR A 206 -5.24 8.03 1.86
N LEU A 207 -4.60 7.33 2.76
CA LEU A 207 -5.17 6.55 3.87
C LEU A 207 -6.03 5.35 3.46
N GLU A 208 -6.11 5.00 2.19
CA GLU A 208 -6.77 3.79 1.70
C GLU A 208 -6.04 2.51 2.11
N ASP A 209 -4.72 2.56 2.16
CA ASP A 209 -3.83 1.49 2.66
C ASP A 209 -3.95 1.33 4.17
N LEU A 210 -4.01 2.43 4.89
CA LEU A 210 -4.27 2.42 6.33
C LEU A 210 -5.64 1.81 6.65
N ASP A 211 -6.70 2.18 5.92
CA ASP A 211 -8.04 1.59 6.05
C ASP A 211 -8.01 0.07 5.82
N LEU A 212 -7.28 -0.36 4.78
CA LEU A 212 -7.16 -1.76 4.43
C LEU A 212 -6.40 -2.55 5.50
N GLY A 213 -5.26 -2.01 5.98
CA GLY A 213 -4.46 -2.60 7.05
C GLY A 213 -5.23 -2.69 8.37
N TYR A 214 -6.04 -1.67 8.69
CA TYR A 214 -6.92 -1.69 9.86
C TYR A 214 -7.94 -2.84 9.77
N ARG A 215 -8.60 -3.01 8.62
CA ARG A 215 -9.56 -4.10 8.38
C ARG A 215 -8.92 -5.48 8.48
N ALA A 216 -7.69 -5.63 8.02
CA ALA A 216 -6.92 -6.86 8.17
C ALA A 216 -6.69 -7.19 9.65
N LYS A 217 -6.23 -6.22 10.44
CA LYS A 217 -6.01 -6.37 11.90
C LYS A 217 -7.31 -6.69 12.65
N ILE A 218 -8.45 -6.09 12.28
CA ILE A 218 -9.76 -6.44 12.89
C ILE A 218 -10.06 -7.91 12.71
N GLN A 219 -9.63 -8.53 11.63
CA GLN A 219 -9.82 -9.95 11.34
C GLN A 219 -8.71 -10.85 11.86
N GLY A 220 -7.71 -10.29 12.55
CA GLY A 220 -6.59 -11.03 13.16
C GLY A 220 -5.43 -11.31 12.21
N TYR A 221 -5.39 -10.66 11.04
CA TYR A 221 -4.25 -10.74 10.12
C TYR A 221 -3.19 -9.71 10.46
N ARG A 222 -1.94 -10.00 10.08
CA ARG A 222 -0.78 -9.14 10.31
C ARG A 222 -0.36 -8.41 9.05
N ASN A 223 0.11 -7.17 9.24
CA ASN A 223 0.86 -6.40 8.26
C ASN A 223 2.31 -6.35 8.73
N VAL A 224 3.27 -6.66 7.88
CA VAL A 224 4.67 -6.76 8.27
C VAL A 224 5.58 -5.92 7.36
N TYR A 225 6.71 -5.50 7.89
CA TYR A 225 7.77 -4.82 7.18
C TYR A 225 8.92 -5.79 6.88
N CYS A 226 9.38 -5.78 5.61
CA CYS A 226 10.51 -6.59 5.15
C CYS A 226 11.74 -5.68 4.88
N PRO A 227 12.78 -5.70 5.73
CA PRO A 227 13.94 -4.80 5.58
C PRO A 227 14.85 -5.15 4.40
N THR A 228 14.75 -6.37 3.87
CA THR A 228 15.55 -6.88 2.76
C THR A 228 14.94 -6.62 1.39
N ALA A 229 13.61 -6.48 1.31
CA ALA A 229 12.90 -6.07 0.10
C ALA A 229 12.95 -4.55 -0.03
N LYS A 230 13.81 -4.03 -0.93
CA LYS A 230 14.13 -2.59 -0.99
C LYS A 230 13.67 -1.96 -2.29
N VAL A 231 13.23 -0.71 -2.18
CA VAL A 231 12.96 0.17 -3.34
C VAL A 231 13.45 1.59 -3.04
N TYR A 232 13.92 2.29 -4.07
CA TYR A 232 13.97 3.75 -4.04
C TYR A 232 12.61 4.31 -4.42
N HIS A 233 12.17 5.39 -3.80
CA HIS A 233 10.89 6.03 -4.07
C HIS A 233 11.07 7.55 -4.17
N VAL A 234 10.53 8.14 -5.24
CA VAL A 234 10.65 9.59 -5.47
C VAL A 234 9.80 10.36 -4.46
N GLY A 235 8.65 9.80 -4.11
CA GLY A 235 7.71 10.41 -3.19
C GLY A 235 7.04 11.66 -3.78
N SER A 236 5.72 11.70 -3.74
CA SER A 236 4.95 12.82 -4.31
C SER A 236 5.17 13.06 -5.82
N GLY A 237 5.71 12.08 -6.56
CA GLY A 237 6.00 12.21 -7.99
C GLY A 237 4.79 12.64 -8.82
N THR A 238 3.62 12.06 -8.59
CA THR A 238 2.38 12.41 -9.29
C THR A 238 1.72 13.68 -8.73
N SER A 239 1.84 13.96 -7.44
CA SER A 239 1.12 15.04 -6.75
C SER A 239 1.96 16.32 -6.53
N GLY A 240 3.23 16.31 -6.92
CA GLY A 240 4.11 17.47 -7.11
C GLY A 240 4.73 18.07 -5.86
N SER A 241 4.05 18.09 -4.71
CA SER A 241 4.57 18.68 -3.47
C SER A 241 4.17 17.90 -2.22
N LYS A 242 4.91 18.10 -1.13
CA LYS A 242 4.60 17.47 0.17
C LYS A 242 3.22 17.88 0.67
N TYR A 243 2.85 19.15 0.56
CA TYR A 243 1.53 19.70 0.91
C TYR A 243 0.97 20.50 -0.27
N ASN A 244 -0.30 20.30 -0.58
CA ASN A 244 -1.11 21.11 -1.46
C ASN A 244 -2.58 20.95 -1.06
N SER A 245 -3.46 21.83 -1.56
CA SER A 245 -4.89 21.84 -1.22
C SER A 245 -5.57 20.48 -1.44
N PHE A 246 -5.26 19.81 -2.55
CA PHE A 246 -5.83 18.50 -2.87
C PHE A 246 -5.45 17.44 -1.83
N LYS A 247 -4.15 17.31 -1.50
CA LYS A 247 -3.67 16.34 -0.50
C LYS A 247 -4.25 16.61 0.88
N VAL A 248 -4.21 17.87 1.32
CA VAL A 248 -4.66 18.26 2.67
C VAL A 248 -6.14 18.00 2.83
N LYS A 249 -6.97 18.45 1.86
CA LYS A 249 -8.41 18.24 1.88
C LYS A 249 -8.76 16.75 1.86
N LEU A 250 -8.14 15.98 0.97
CA LEU A 250 -8.41 14.57 0.79
C LEU A 250 -7.99 13.75 2.03
N SER A 251 -6.80 13.99 2.57
CA SER A 251 -6.31 13.30 3.78
C SER A 251 -7.16 13.66 5.01
N ALA A 252 -7.61 14.91 5.15
CA ALA A 252 -8.50 15.31 6.22
C ALA A 252 -9.85 14.59 6.14
N ARG A 253 -10.46 14.54 4.94
CA ARG A 253 -11.69 13.81 4.68
C ARG A 253 -11.54 12.33 5.01
N ASN A 254 -10.50 11.71 4.49
CA ASN A 254 -10.26 10.27 4.60
C ASN A 254 -9.93 9.85 6.05
N SER A 255 -9.32 10.73 6.86
CA SER A 255 -9.10 10.46 8.29
C SER A 255 -10.42 10.26 9.05
N VAL A 256 -11.47 11.01 8.67
CA VAL A 256 -12.83 10.80 9.20
C VAL A 256 -13.39 9.46 8.76
N TYR A 257 -13.15 9.07 7.49
CA TYR A 257 -13.62 7.79 6.95
C TYR A 257 -12.98 6.61 7.68
N VAL A 258 -11.64 6.62 7.86
CA VAL A 258 -10.91 5.57 8.58
C VAL A 258 -11.49 5.36 9.99
N ASN A 259 -11.66 6.44 10.76
CA ASN A 259 -12.19 6.35 12.12
C ASN A 259 -13.66 5.88 12.15
N TYR A 260 -14.51 6.47 11.31
CA TYR A 260 -15.93 6.11 11.25
C TYR A 260 -16.15 4.66 10.83
N LYS A 261 -15.38 4.19 9.83
CA LYS A 261 -15.54 2.88 9.23
C LYS A 261 -15.04 1.75 10.13
N ASN A 262 -13.88 1.94 10.76
CA ASN A 262 -13.13 0.87 11.41
C ASN A 262 -13.27 0.85 12.94
N MET A 263 -13.48 1.99 13.59
CA MET A 263 -13.64 2.03 15.05
C MET A 263 -15.10 1.75 15.44
N PRO A 264 -15.39 0.72 16.27
CA PRO A 264 -16.69 0.56 16.88
C PRO A 264 -16.96 1.69 17.88
N LEU A 265 -18.24 1.91 18.21
CA LEU A 265 -18.63 3.03 19.07
C LEU A 265 -17.88 3.10 20.40
N PRO A 266 -17.65 2.00 21.15
CA PRO A 266 -16.87 2.06 22.38
C PRO A 266 -15.44 2.57 22.15
N GLN A 267 -14.78 2.14 21.08
CA GLN A 267 -13.41 2.58 20.75
C GLN A 267 -13.39 4.05 20.30
N LEU A 268 -14.42 4.51 19.57
CA LEU A 268 -14.57 5.92 19.22
C LEU A 268 -14.74 6.79 20.46
N ILE A 269 -15.57 6.36 21.43
CA ILE A 269 -15.76 7.09 22.70
C ILE A 269 -14.46 7.13 23.49
N LEU A 270 -13.76 6.00 23.61
CA LEU A 270 -12.47 5.89 24.32
C LEU A 270 -11.42 6.85 23.75
N ASN A 271 -11.34 6.95 22.42
CA ASN A 271 -10.36 7.78 21.73
C ASN A 271 -10.84 9.21 21.45
N ALA A 272 -12.10 9.56 21.74
CA ALA A 272 -12.69 10.87 21.38
C ALA A 272 -11.85 12.08 21.88
N PRO A 273 -11.35 12.12 23.14
CA PRO A 273 -10.52 13.23 23.59
C PRO A 273 -9.19 13.33 22.81
N ALA A 274 -8.54 12.18 22.56
CA ALA A 274 -7.29 12.12 21.80
C ALA A 274 -7.49 12.52 20.33
N LEU A 275 -8.56 12.03 19.69
CA LEU A 275 -8.93 12.40 18.34
C LEU A 275 -9.21 13.91 18.22
N ALA A 276 -9.97 14.48 19.15
CA ALA A 276 -10.25 15.92 19.16
C ALA A 276 -8.95 16.74 19.28
N ALA A 277 -8.08 16.37 20.21
CA ALA A 277 -6.76 17.00 20.35
C ALA A 277 -5.93 16.86 19.07
N GLY A 278 -5.91 15.66 18.46
CA GLY A 278 -5.17 15.38 17.22
C GLY A 278 -5.67 16.22 16.03
N TYR A 279 -6.97 16.32 15.84
CA TYR A 279 -7.57 17.17 14.80
C TYR A 279 -7.27 18.66 15.04
N PHE A 280 -7.35 19.10 16.30
CA PHE A 280 -7.05 20.49 16.66
C PHE A 280 -5.58 20.85 16.37
N VAL A 281 -4.63 19.99 16.79
CA VAL A 281 -3.20 20.22 16.53
C VAL A 281 -2.91 20.26 15.04
N LYS A 282 -3.48 19.33 14.24
CA LYS A 282 -3.36 19.37 12.77
C LYS A 282 -3.97 20.64 12.17
N TRP A 283 -5.10 21.07 12.65
CA TRP A 283 -5.71 22.34 12.22
C TRP A 283 -4.78 23.51 12.46
N CYS A 284 -4.21 23.66 13.67
CA CYS A 284 -3.25 24.71 13.98
C CYS A 284 -2.01 24.64 13.05
N PHE A 285 -1.50 23.42 12.80
CA PHE A 285 -0.38 23.21 11.88
C PHE A 285 -0.73 23.67 10.46
N PHE A 286 -1.88 23.26 9.91
CA PHE A 286 -2.28 23.64 8.56
C PHE A 286 -2.65 25.11 8.44
N MET A 287 -3.17 25.73 9.52
CA MET A 287 -3.33 27.19 9.57
C MET A 287 -1.99 27.90 9.40
N LYS A 288 -0.95 27.43 10.11
CA LYS A 288 0.40 28.04 10.05
C LYS A 288 1.03 27.97 8.66
N ILE A 289 0.76 26.89 7.87
CA ILE A 289 1.34 26.69 6.54
C ILE A 289 0.37 27.06 5.39
N GLY A 290 -0.76 27.73 5.69
CA GLY A 290 -1.66 28.28 4.69
C GLY A 290 -2.75 27.35 4.16
N PHE A 291 -2.89 26.13 4.69
CA PHE A 291 -3.88 25.14 4.27
C PHE A 291 -5.00 24.89 5.29
N GLY A 292 -5.20 25.76 6.25
CA GLY A 292 -6.18 25.59 7.32
C GLY A 292 -7.61 25.46 6.81
N LYS A 293 -7.99 26.24 5.78
CA LYS A 293 -9.30 26.15 5.15
C LYS A 293 -9.50 24.80 4.47
N ASP A 294 -8.52 24.35 3.67
CA ASP A 294 -8.58 23.04 2.98
C ASP A 294 -8.76 21.89 3.97
N TYR A 295 -8.05 21.96 5.11
CA TYR A 295 -8.16 20.97 6.16
C TYR A 295 -9.56 20.92 6.77
N VAL A 296 -10.14 22.07 7.12
CA VAL A 296 -11.50 22.17 7.67
C VAL A 296 -12.55 21.72 6.65
N ASP A 297 -12.41 22.12 5.38
CA ASP A 297 -13.31 21.73 4.31
C ASP A 297 -13.26 20.19 4.09
N GLY A 298 -12.08 19.59 4.14
CA GLY A 298 -11.93 18.13 4.13
C GLY A 298 -12.63 17.44 5.29
N LEU A 299 -12.47 17.93 6.53
CA LEU A 299 -13.15 17.38 7.69
C LEU A 299 -14.69 17.47 7.58
N LYS A 300 -15.20 18.62 7.13
CA LYS A 300 -16.64 18.83 6.90
C LYS A 300 -17.17 17.86 5.84
N GLU A 301 -16.46 17.72 4.72
CA GLU A 301 -16.79 16.75 3.68
C GLU A 301 -16.80 15.33 4.23
N GLY A 302 -15.77 14.94 5.00
CA GLY A 302 -15.67 13.63 5.64
C GLY A 302 -16.86 13.36 6.56
N ILE A 303 -17.21 14.32 7.42
CA ILE A 303 -18.36 14.20 8.34
C ILE A 303 -19.68 14.07 7.57
N SER A 304 -19.90 14.86 6.52
CA SER A 304 -21.15 14.84 5.75
C SER A 304 -21.32 13.56 4.92
N THR A 305 -20.22 13.03 4.39
CA THR A 305 -20.24 11.89 3.45
C THR A 305 -19.90 10.55 4.08
N ARG A 306 -19.44 10.49 5.35
CA ARG A 306 -18.99 9.26 6.02
C ARG A 306 -19.96 8.07 5.93
N LYS A 307 -21.27 8.35 5.89
CA LYS A 307 -22.31 7.30 5.78
C LYS A 307 -22.27 6.55 4.44
N LYS A 308 -21.57 7.08 3.43
CA LYS A 308 -21.33 6.37 2.16
C LYS A 308 -20.29 5.27 2.34
N CYS A 309 -19.40 5.36 3.34
CA CYS A 309 -18.43 4.31 3.65
C CYS A 309 -19.15 3.09 4.23
N LYS A 310 -18.82 1.91 3.71
CA LYS A 310 -19.31 0.64 4.27
C LYS A 310 -18.62 0.38 5.61
N LYS A 311 -19.33 0.67 6.71
CA LYS A 311 -18.80 0.48 8.07
C LYS A 311 -18.49 -1.00 8.32
N VAL A 312 -17.33 -1.27 8.95
CA VAL A 312 -17.00 -2.63 9.41
C VAL A 312 -17.98 -3.02 10.51
N PHE A 313 -18.62 -4.18 10.31
CA PHE A 313 -19.58 -4.68 11.29
C PHE A 313 -18.82 -5.26 12.50
N PHE A 314 -19.08 -4.70 13.69
CA PHE A 314 -18.52 -5.20 14.94
C PHE A 314 -19.10 -6.57 15.27
N ARG A 315 -18.23 -7.54 15.53
CA ARG A 315 -18.61 -8.90 15.98
C ARG A 315 -17.92 -9.16 17.32
N GLY A 316 -18.66 -9.76 18.27
CA GLY A 316 -18.13 -10.08 19.59
C GLY A 316 -16.84 -10.91 19.57
N ARG A 317 -16.68 -11.79 18.57
CA ARG A 317 -15.45 -12.58 18.37
C ARG A 317 -14.21 -11.74 18.05
N ASP A 318 -14.38 -10.51 17.52
CA ASP A 318 -13.31 -9.63 17.10
C ASP A 318 -12.83 -8.73 18.26
N ILE A 319 -13.44 -8.82 19.45
CA ILE A 319 -13.14 -7.93 20.59
C ILE A 319 -11.68 -7.99 21.01
N ARG A 320 -11.04 -9.17 20.95
CA ARG A 320 -9.63 -9.34 21.27
C ARG A 320 -8.75 -8.55 20.30
N ASN A 321 -9.06 -8.61 19.01
CA ASN A 321 -8.33 -7.89 17.97
C ASN A 321 -8.49 -6.37 18.13
N TYR A 322 -9.68 -5.89 18.46
CA TYR A 322 -9.90 -4.47 18.76
C TYR A 322 -9.10 -4.00 20.00
N TRP A 323 -8.94 -4.84 21.02
CA TRP A 323 -8.09 -4.52 22.17
C TRP A 323 -6.60 -4.50 21.81
N GLN A 324 -6.14 -5.41 20.96
CA GLN A 324 -4.77 -5.41 20.45
C GLN A 324 -4.52 -4.14 19.60
N ILE A 325 -5.45 -3.81 18.71
CA ILE A 325 -5.39 -2.56 17.94
C ILE A 325 -5.36 -1.35 18.88
N GLN A 326 -6.17 -1.30 19.94
CA GLN A 326 -6.18 -0.17 20.86
C GLN A 326 -4.84 0.00 21.60
N LYS A 327 -4.21 -1.09 22.04
CA LYS A 327 -2.85 -1.04 22.61
C LYS A 327 -1.85 -0.49 21.60
N GLU A 328 -1.89 -0.99 20.39
CA GLU A 328 -1.02 -0.54 19.29
C GLU A 328 -1.22 0.95 18.98
N LEU A 329 -2.45 1.47 19.01
CA LEU A 329 -2.71 2.91 18.84
C LEU A 329 -2.03 3.75 19.94
N TRP A 330 -2.00 3.28 21.18
CA TRP A 330 -1.30 3.96 22.28
C TRP A 330 0.21 3.86 22.12
N GLU A 331 0.75 2.68 21.85
CA GLU A 331 2.18 2.43 21.62
C GLU A 331 2.70 3.26 20.44
N ASN A 332 1.96 3.29 19.33
CA ASN A 332 2.30 4.10 18.17
C ASN A 332 2.25 5.61 18.47
N THR A 333 1.39 6.05 19.39
CA THR A 333 1.37 7.45 19.83
C THR A 333 2.65 7.82 20.57
N ILE A 334 3.12 6.93 21.45
CA ILE A 334 4.41 7.12 22.16
C ILE A 334 5.56 7.11 21.15
N THR A 335 5.58 6.13 20.23
CA THR A 335 6.58 6.02 19.15
C THR A 335 6.64 7.29 18.31
N TYR A 336 5.47 7.85 17.94
CA TYR A 336 5.40 9.12 17.20
C TYR A 336 6.05 10.28 17.96
N ILE A 337 5.79 10.40 19.26
CA ILE A 337 6.37 11.45 20.10
C ILE A 337 7.90 11.31 20.18
N ILE A 338 8.40 10.07 20.33
CA ILE A 338 9.84 9.78 20.37
C ILE A 338 10.49 10.11 19.02
N GLU A 339 9.92 9.67 17.91
CA GLU A 339 10.43 9.98 16.57
C GLU A 339 10.42 11.49 16.27
N LEU A 340 9.37 12.19 16.71
CA LEU A 340 9.29 13.65 16.58
C LEU A 340 10.39 14.37 17.36
N ALA A 341 10.72 13.88 18.56
CA ALA A 341 11.81 14.42 19.36
C ALA A 341 13.17 14.20 18.69
N LYS A 342 13.42 13.01 18.14
CA LYS A 342 14.66 12.68 17.40
C LYS A 342 14.87 13.54 16.15
N ARG A 343 13.79 13.98 15.47
CA ARG A 343 13.89 14.84 14.27
C ARG A 343 14.26 16.28 14.59
N LYS A 344 14.15 16.70 15.85
CA LYS A 344 14.49 18.07 16.30
C LYS A 344 15.89 18.19 16.88
N LEU A 345 16.56 17.08 17.14
CA LEU A 345 17.94 16.96 17.53
C LEU A 345 18.84 16.73 16.31
#